data_071585b05e5a599416cd447e0dd6f2e7
#
_entry.id   071585b05e5a599416cd447e0dd6f2e7
#
_cell.length_a   1.000
_cell.length_b   1.000
_cell.length_c   1.000
_cell.angle_alpha   90.00
_cell.angle_beta   90.00
_cell.angle_gamma   90.00
#
_symmetry.space_group_name_H-M   'P 1'
#
loop_
_entity.id
_entity.type
_entity.pdbx_description
1 polymer ?
#
loop_
_entity_poly.entity_id
_entity_poly.type
_entity_poly.pdbx_seq_one_letter_code
_entity_poly.pdbx_strand_id
1 'polypeptide(L)'
;MRENERQELPIAGGKGQAEAAAQKETMRTPEARNQGIVRTSLIGIIANLFLVVFKGAVGFASNSIAILLDAVNNLTDALSSVITIIGARAAAKEPDREHPLGHGRIEYLSALLVAALVLYAGLSSLVESVKKMLHPETPQYSVVGLVIIAVAVLVKVLMGQYVKHRGKQLNSDALVASGSDASFDALLSASVLASALIFLRTGISLEAYVGTLISVMIVRSGYGMVCDTLDEILGKRPDTELVRKIRALIMEEQVVIGA
;
A
#
# COMPACT_ATOMS: atom_id res chain seq x y z
N MET A 1 10.62 -65.43 2.58
CA MET A 1 9.47 -64.78 3.16
C MET A 1 9.92 -63.85 4.28
N ARG A 2 10.01 -62.56 4.02
CA ARG A 2 10.06 -61.49 4.99
C ARG A 2 9.40 -60.29 4.36
N GLU A 3 8.14 -60.07 4.70
CA GLU A 3 7.37 -58.89 4.43
C GLU A 3 7.98 -57.70 5.15
N ASN A 4 8.29 -56.65 4.41
CA ASN A 4 8.84 -55.40 4.90
C ASN A 4 7.67 -54.43 5.02
N GLU A 5 7.04 -54.36 6.21
CA GLU A 5 6.11 -53.30 6.59
C GLU A 5 6.85 -51.97 6.60
N ARG A 6 6.62 -51.13 5.60
CA ARG A 6 6.96 -49.71 5.68
C ARG A 6 5.82 -49.01 6.42
N GLN A 7 6.03 -48.70 7.63
CA GLN A 7 5.23 -47.74 8.40
C GLN A 7 5.38 -46.37 7.75
N GLU A 8 4.32 -45.92 7.07
CA GLU A 8 4.18 -44.53 6.65
C GLU A 8 3.92 -43.67 7.90
N LEU A 9 4.90 -42.81 8.22
CA LEU A 9 4.73 -41.75 9.22
C LEU A 9 3.71 -40.72 8.67
N PRO A 10 2.72 -40.29 9.45
CA PRO A 10 1.79 -39.27 9.03
C PRO A 10 2.49 -37.90 8.96
N ILE A 11 2.61 -37.36 7.73
CA ILE A 11 3.15 -36.03 7.48
C ILE A 11 2.20 -34.98 8.08
N ALA A 12 2.60 -34.41 9.21
CA ALA A 12 1.86 -33.36 9.93
C ALA A 12 1.75 -32.01 9.16
N GLY A 13 2.22 -31.96 7.91
CA GLY A 13 2.19 -30.77 7.06
C GLY A 13 0.92 -30.58 6.22
N GLY A 14 0.05 -31.60 6.13
CA GLY A 14 -1.05 -31.60 5.15
C GLY A 14 -2.22 -30.66 5.48
N LYS A 15 -2.51 -30.40 6.75
CA LYS A 15 -3.66 -29.54 7.13
C LYS A 15 -3.41 -28.05 6.81
N GLY A 16 -2.25 -27.53 7.14
CA GLY A 16 -1.91 -26.13 6.85
C GLY A 16 -1.79 -25.82 5.34
N GLN A 17 -1.32 -26.79 4.55
CA GLN A 17 -1.26 -26.66 3.10
C GLN A 17 -2.64 -26.80 2.45
N ALA A 18 -3.51 -27.66 2.94
CA ALA A 18 -4.89 -27.79 2.49
C ALA A 18 -5.74 -26.56 2.86
N GLU A 19 -5.57 -26.01 4.06
CA GLU A 19 -6.22 -24.77 4.47
C GLU A 19 -5.71 -23.55 3.66
N ALA A 20 -4.41 -23.46 3.40
CA ALA A 20 -3.84 -22.42 2.53
C ALA A 20 -4.29 -22.56 1.06
N ALA A 21 -4.45 -23.78 0.56
CA ALA A 21 -4.99 -24.05 -0.78
C ALA A 21 -6.47 -23.71 -0.86
N ALA A 22 -7.27 -24.12 0.13
CA ALA A 22 -8.69 -23.78 0.21
C ALA A 22 -8.93 -22.26 0.38
N GLN A 23 -8.07 -21.58 1.15
CA GLN A 23 -8.09 -20.12 1.29
C GLN A 23 -7.69 -19.39 0.00
N LYS A 24 -6.76 -19.96 -0.79
CA LYS A 24 -6.42 -19.49 -2.13
C LYS A 24 -7.54 -19.71 -3.14
N GLU A 25 -8.30 -20.78 -2.99
CA GLU A 25 -9.42 -21.13 -3.89
C GLU A 25 -10.67 -20.30 -3.59
N THR A 26 -10.97 -20.02 -2.32
CA THR A 26 -12.06 -19.09 -1.93
C THR A 26 -11.74 -17.64 -2.32
N MET A 27 -10.46 -17.22 -2.41
CA MET A 27 -10.09 -15.90 -2.93
C MET A 27 -10.19 -15.76 -4.46
N ARG A 28 -10.53 -16.82 -5.19
CA ARG A 28 -10.71 -16.79 -6.65
C ARG A 28 -12.07 -16.27 -7.09
N THR A 29 -13.06 -16.18 -6.20
CA THR A 29 -14.33 -15.57 -6.55
C THR A 29 -14.22 -14.04 -6.50
N PRO A 30 -14.76 -13.31 -7.51
CA PRO A 30 -14.73 -11.84 -7.54
C PRO A 30 -15.30 -11.21 -6.28
N GLU A 31 -16.31 -11.82 -5.69
CA GLU A 31 -16.96 -11.35 -4.46
C GLU A 31 -16.06 -11.47 -3.23
N ALA A 32 -15.40 -12.62 -3.05
CA ALA A 32 -14.48 -12.83 -1.93
C ALA A 32 -13.25 -11.90 -2.04
N ARG A 33 -12.76 -11.66 -3.27
CA ARG A 33 -11.70 -10.69 -3.55
C ARG A 33 -12.13 -9.28 -3.13
N ASN A 34 -13.30 -8.83 -3.59
CA ASN A 34 -13.84 -7.51 -3.26
C ASN A 34 -14.06 -7.33 -1.75
N GLN A 35 -14.62 -8.33 -1.05
CA GLN A 35 -14.74 -8.32 0.40
C GLN A 35 -13.37 -8.23 1.09
N GLY A 36 -12.36 -8.90 0.56
CA GLY A 36 -10.98 -8.82 1.03
C GLY A 36 -10.40 -7.41 0.90
N ILE A 37 -10.62 -6.74 -0.23
CA ILE A 37 -10.20 -5.34 -0.46
C ILE A 37 -10.89 -4.41 0.53
N VAL A 38 -12.21 -4.47 0.62
CA VAL A 38 -13.00 -3.62 1.53
C VAL A 38 -12.57 -3.81 2.99
N ARG A 39 -12.40 -5.07 3.45
CA ARG A 39 -11.96 -5.36 4.82
C ARG A 39 -10.55 -4.82 5.10
N THR A 40 -9.64 -4.96 4.17
CA THR A 40 -8.27 -4.47 4.31
C THR A 40 -8.23 -2.93 4.35
N SER A 41 -8.97 -2.26 3.47
CA SER A 41 -9.11 -0.80 3.47
C SER A 41 -9.77 -0.28 4.76
N LEU A 42 -10.75 -1.01 5.31
CA LEU A 42 -11.39 -0.64 6.57
C LEU A 42 -10.39 -0.67 7.74
N ILE A 43 -9.48 -1.64 7.75
CA ILE A 43 -8.39 -1.69 8.75
C ILE A 43 -7.48 -0.46 8.60
N GLY A 44 -7.15 -0.06 7.35
CA GLY A 44 -6.42 1.17 7.07
C GLY A 44 -7.12 2.43 7.58
N ILE A 45 -8.43 2.54 7.35
CA ILE A 45 -9.24 3.66 7.85
C ILE A 45 -9.20 3.71 9.39
N ILE A 46 -9.43 2.59 10.05
CA ILE A 46 -9.44 2.50 11.52
C ILE A 46 -8.07 2.89 12.09
N ALA A 47 -6.98 2.41 11.51
CA ALA A 47 -5.64 2.75 11.97
C ALA A 47 -5.33 4.25 11.79
N ASN A 48 -5.67 4.83 10.63
CA ASN A 48 -5.47 6.27 10.39
C ASN A 48 -6.39 7.12 11.28
N LEU A 49 -7.65 6.72 11.48
CA LEU A 49 -8.57 7.42 12.37
C LEU A 49 -8.08 7.36 13.83
N PHE A 50 -7.52 6.24 14.27
CA PHE A 50 -6.86 6.14 15.56
C PHE A 50 -5.72 7.17 15.67
N LEU A 51 -4.88 7.30 14.66
CA LEU A 51 -3.80 8.30 14.65
C LEU A 51 -4.34 9.73 14.62
N VAL A 52 -5.43 10.00 13.90
CA VAL A 52 -6.11 11.32 13.90
C VAL A 52 -6.56 11.70 15.30
N VAL A 53 -7.27 10.79 15.98
CA VAL A 53 -7.78 11.04 17.33
C VAL A 53 -6.63 11.18 18.33
N PHE A 54 -5.65 10.29 18.27
CA PHE A 54 -4.50 10.31 19.16
C PHE A 54 -3.68 11.59 19.01
N LYS A 55 -3.26 11.93 17.77
CA LYS A 55 -2.50 13.14 17.49
C LYS A 55 -3.33 14.40 17.74
N GLY A 56 -4.61 14.39 17.36
CA GLY A 56 -5.52 15.50 17.60
C GLY A 56 -5.68 15.83 19.09
N ALA A 57 -5.91 14.82 19.93
CA ALA A 57 -6.03 15.00 21.38
C ALA A 57 -4.73 15.55 21.99
N VAL A 58 -3.57 15.00 21.61
CA VAL A 58 -2.28 15.48 22.14
C VAL A 58 -1.94 16.85 21.55
N GLY A 59 -2.18 17.11 20.27
CA GLY A 59 -1.96 18.41 19.63
C GLY A 59 -2.78 19.52 20.28
N PHE A 60 -4.03 19.24 20.62
CA PHE A 60 -4.89 20.16 21.35
C PHE A 60 -4.39 20.39 22.78
N ALA A 61 -4.07 19.32 23.52
CA ALA A 61 -3.59 19.40 24.89
C ALA A 61 -2.23 20.11 25.01
N SER A 62 -1.35 19.97 24.01
CA SER A 62 -0.03 20.62 23.97
C SER A 62 -0.02 21.97 23.25
N ASN A 63 -1.17 22.42 22.75
CA ASN A 63 -1.32 23.65 21.93
C ASN A 63 -0.33 23.65 20.74
N SER A 64 -0.10 22.50 20.11
CA SER A 64 0.86 22.33 19.02
C SER A 64 0.16 22.25 17.67
N ILE A 65 0.27 23.31 16.89
CA ILE A 65 -0.28 23.37 15.52
C ILE A 65 0.38 22.30 14.63
N ALA A 66 1.67 22.02 14.80
CA ALA A 66 2.38 21.02 14.01
C ALA A 66 1.78 19.61 14.19
N ILE A 67 1.45 19.22 15.43
CA ILE A 67 0.81 17.92 15.71
C ILE A 67 -0.61 17.88 15.17
N LEU A 68 -1.35 18.99 15.21
CA LEU A 68 -2.69 19.08 14.62
C LEU A 68 -2.65 18.94 13.09
N LEU A 69 -1.70 19.58 12.42
CA LEU A 69 -1.52 19.44 10.97
C LEU A 69 -1.13 18.00 10.59
N ASP A 70 -0.30 17.34 11.39
CA ASP A 70 0.04 15.94 11.19
C ASP A 70 -1.18 15.00 11.42
N ALA A 71 -2.11 15.35 12.32
CA ALA A 71 -3.39 14.67 12.45
C ALA A 71 -4.25 14.83 11.17
N VAL A 72 -4.29 16.03 10.58
CA VAL A 72 -5.00 16.27 9.31
C VAL A 72 -4.39 15.45 8.17
N ASN A 73 -3.06 15.28 8.14
CA ASN A 73 -2.41 14.41 7.15
C ASN A 73 -2.91 12.96 7.24
N ASN A 74 -3.01 12.41 8.47
CA ASN A 74 -3.57 11.06 8.64
C ASN A 74 -5.06 10.95 8.24
N LEU A 75 -5.81 12.06 8.28
CA LEU A 75 -7.17 12.08 7.74
C LEU A 75 -7.17 11.94 6.23
N THR A 76 -6.23 12.58 5.54
CA THR A 76 -6.03 12.43 4.09
C THR A 76 -5.68 10.97 3.71
N ASP A 77 -4.85 10.30 4.51
CA ASP A 77 -4.54 8.86 4.32
C ASP A 77 -5.77 7.97 4.49
N ALA A 78 -6.67 8.31 5.44
CA ALA A 78 -7.94 7.63 5.57
C ALA A 78 -8.83 7.81 4.33
N LEU A 79 -8.82 9.00 3.69
CA LEU A 79 -9.54 9.25 2.45
C LEU A 79 -9.03 8.37 1.30
N SER A 80 -7.74 8.12 1.17
CA SER A 80 -7.19 7.21 0.16
C SER A 80 -7.75 5.79 0.31
N SER A 81 -7.90 5.33 1.55
CA SER A 81 -8.55 4.05 1.86
C SER A 81 -10.04 4.04 1.51
N VAL A 82 -10.74 5.16 1.68
CA VAL A 82 -12.15 5.31 1.26
C VAL A 82 -12.26 5.23 -0.26
N ILE A 83 -11.37 5.90 -1.01
CA ILE A 83 -11.30 5.84 -2.47
C ILE A 83 -11.14 4.39 -2.94
N THR A 84 -10.25 3.63 -2.29
CA THR A 84 -10.04 2.19 -2.58
C THR A 84 -11.32 1.38 -2.39
N ILE A 85 -12.09 1.63 -1.31
CA ILE A 85 -13.36 0.94 -1.06
C ILE A 85 -14.40 1.29 -2.13
N ILE A 86 -14.53 2.57 -2.47
CA ILE A 86 -15.47 3.04 -3.50
C ILE A 86 -15.12 2.41 -4.83
N GLY A 87 -13.84 2.42 -5.22
CA GLY A 87 -13.35 1.82 -6.47
C GLY A 87 -13.64 0.32 -6.54
N ALA A 88 -13.31 -0.42 -5.48
CA ALA A 88 -13.55 -1.85 -5.42
C ALA A 88 -15.04 -2.21 -5.49
N ARG A 89 -15.91 -1.45 -4.79
CA ARG A 89 -17.36 -1.66 -4.86
C ARG A 89 -17.94 -1.32 -6.22
N ALA A 90 -17.49 -0.23 -6.82
CA ALA A 90 -17.96 0.17 -8.14
C ALA A 90 -17.50 -0.81 -9.22
N ALA A 91 -16.26 -1.31 -9.12
CA ALA A 91 -15.73 -2.33 -10.03
C ALA A 91 -16.46 -3.68 -9.94
N ALA A 92 -17.02 -4.01 -8.78
CA ALA A 92 -17.77 -5.23 -8.55
C ALA A 92 -19.24 -5.17 -9.06
N LYS A 93 -19.69 -4.03 -9.60
CA LYS A 93 -21.04 -3.90 -10.16
C LYS A 93 -21.16 -4.79 -11.39
N GLU A 94 -22.30 -5.49 -11.50
CA GLU A 94 -22.61 -6.33 -12.65
C GLU A 94 -22.68 -5.54 -13.96
N PRO A 95 -22.45 -6.20 -15.13
CA PRO A 95 -22.63 -5.59 -16.43
C PRO A 95 -24.05 -5.03 -16.58
N ASP A 96 -24.15 -3.85 -17.17
CA ASP A 96 -25.42 -3.20 -17.53
C ASP A 96 -25.47 -2.87 -19.02
N ARG A 97 -26.56 -2.24 -19.49
CA ARG A 97 -26.70 -1.90 -20.92
C ARG A 97 -25.68 -0.89 -21.42
N GLU A 98 -25.21 -0.01 -20.54
CA GLU A 98 -24.21 1.02 -20.87
C GLU A 98 -22.79 0.44 -20.81
N HIS A 99 -22.56 -0.53 -19.92
CA HIS A 99 -21.27 -1.20 -19.73
C HIS A 99 -21.40 -2.74 -19.84
N PRO A 100 -21.54 -3.26 -21.08
CA PRO A 100 -21.74 -4.70 -21.31
C PRO A 100 -20.57 -5.59 -20.83
N LEU A 101 -19.35 -5.04 -20.76
CA LEU A 101 -18.15 -5.73 -20.29
C LEU A 101 -17.94 -5.60 -18.77
N GLY A 102 -18.91 -4.98 -18.05
CA GLY A 102 -18.82 -4.71 -16.62
C GLY A 102 -18.01 -3.47 -16.27
N HIS A 103 -17.88 -3.24 -14.96
CA HIS A 103 -17.29 -2.02 -14.40
C HIS A 103 -15.86 -2.21 -13.85
N GLY A 104 -15.21 -3.36 -14.13
CA GLY A 104 -13.92 -3.72 -13.56
C GLY A 104 -12.82 -2.68 -13.72
N ARG A 105 -12.85 -1.87 -14.79
CA ARG A 105 -11.85 -0.81 -15.03
C ARG A 105 -11.92 0.35 -14.03
N ILE A 106 -13.00 0.48 -13.26
CA ILE A 106 -13.11 1.52 -12.21
C ILE A 106 -12.07 1.28 -11.10
N GLU A 107 -11.65 0.02 -10.87
CA GLU A 107 -10.58 -0.29 -9.92
C GLU A 107 -9.27 0.38 -10.30
N TYR A 108 -8.90 0.38 -11.58
CA TYR A 108 -7.69 1.07 -12.06
C TYR A 108 -7.78 2.59 -11.91
N LEU A 109 -8.97 3.18 -12.09
CA LEU A 109 -9.17 4.61 -11.84
C LEU A 109 -8.96 4.97 -10.36
N SER A 110 -9.44 4.15 -9.45
CA SER A 110 -9.19 4.34 -8.00
C SER A 110 -7.72 4.14 -7.65
N ALA A 111 -7.05 3.16 -8.25
CA ALA A 111 -5.61 2.92 -8.08
C ALA A 111 -4.79 4.11 -8.60
N LEU A 112 -5.15 4.66 -9.79
CA LEU A 112 -4.51 5.84 -10.36
C LEU A 112 -4.65 7.05 -9.44
N LEU A 113 -5.83 7.26 -8.86
CA LEU A 113 -6.07 8.38 -7.94
C LEU A 113 -5.22 8.25 -6.68
N VAL A 114 -5.14 7.04 -6.08
CA VAL A 114 -4.29 6.79 -4.90
C VAL A 114 -2.81 6.96 -5.26
N ALA A 115 -2.36 6.43 -6.40
CA ALA A 115 -0.98 6.60 -6.88
C ALA A 115 -0.62 8.09 -7.11
N ALA A 116 -1.56 8.89 -7.62
CA ALA A 116 -1.39 10.33 -7.78
C ALA A 116 -1.26 11.06 -6.43
N LEU A 117 -2.01 10.63 -5.40
CA LEU A 117 -1.87 11.16 -4.04
C LEU A 117 -0.49 10.84 -3.46
N VAL A 118 0.02 9.61 -3.65
CA VAL A 118 1.39 9.21 -3.22
C VAL A 118 2.44 10.08 -3.91
N LEU A 119 2.31 10.29 -5.24
CA LEU A 119 3.22 11.14 -6.00
C LEU A 119 3.19 12.59 -5.51
N TYR A 120 2.00 13.12 -5.26
CA TYR A 120 1.82 14.46 -4.70
C TYR A 120 2.47 14.60 -3.31
N ALA A 121 2.25 13.62 -2.42
CA ALA A 121 2.86 13.59 -1.09
C ALA A 121 4.40 13.56 -1.18
N GLY A 122 4.96 12.74 -2.08
CA GLY A 122 6.40 12.70 -2.34
C GLY A 122 6.96 14.02 -2.83
N LEU A 123 6.29 14.68 -3.78
CA LEU A 123 6.68 16.00 -4.29
C LEU A 123 6.60 17.08 -3.19
N SER A 124 5.54 17.08 -2.39
CA SER A 124 5.37 18.00 -1.27
C SER A 124 6.48 17.83 -0.22
N SER A 125 6.77 16.59 0.16
CA SER A 125 7.85 16.26 1.10
C SER A 125 9.22 16.65 0.55
N LEU A 126 9.44 16.49 -0.76
CA LEU A 126 10.68 16.90 -1.42
C LEU A 126 10.87 18.41 -1.36
N VAL A 127 9.84 19.18 -1.70
CA VAL A 127 9.87 20.65 -1.64
C VAL A 127 10.12 21.14 -0.21
N GLU A 128 9.45 20.53 0.78
CA GLU A 128 9.65 20.89 2.18
C GLU A 128 11.05 20.56 2.67
N SER A 129 11.57 19.38 2.36
CA SER A 129 12.92 18.96 2.74
C SER A 129 14.01 19.86 2.11
N VAL A 130 13.84 20.22 0.83
CA VAL A 130 14.75 21.14 0.15
C VAL A 130 14.68 22.55 0.76
N LYS A 131 13.48 23.04 1.10
CA LYS A 131 13.35 24.33 1.81
C LYS A 131 14.07 24.32 3.16
N LYS A 132 13.91 23.27 3.96
CA LYS A 132 14.61 23.10 5.25
C LYS A 132 16.13 23.00 5.06
N MET A 133 16.61 22.46 3.93
CA MET A 133 18.04 22.41 3.61
C MET A 133 18.61 23.78 3.24
N LEU A 134 17.84 24.60 2.48
CA LEU A 134 18.25 25.94 2.07
C LEU A 134 18.12 26.99 3.19
N HIS A 135 17.16 26.81 4.07
CA HIS A 135 16.89 27.68 5.22
C HIS A 135 16.87 26.82 6.49
N PRO A 136 18.05 26.45 7.04
CA PRO A 136 18.13 25.62 8.23
C PRO A 136 17.53 26.33 9.44
N GLU A 137 16.50 25.75 10.03
CA GLU A 137 15.95 26.17 11.31
C GLU A 137 16.48 25.24 12.41
N THR A 138 16.68 25.78 13.61
CA THR A 138 17.03 24.94 14.77
C THR A 138 15.82 24.11 15.18
N PRO A 139 15.86 22.78 15.06
CA PRO A 139 14.70 21.95 15.39
C PRO A 139 14.42 22.01 16.90
N GLN A 140 13.15 22.16 17.26
CA GLN A 140 12.71 22.09 18.65
C GLN A 140 11.98 20.75 18.87
N TYR A 141 12.67 19.77 19.42
CA TYR A 141 12.09 18.48 19.72
C TYR A 141 11.56 18.45 21.16
N SER A 142 10.24 18.28 21.33
CA SER A 142 9.65 17.98 22.63
C SER A 142 9.60 16.47 22.86
N VAL A 143 9.76 16.03 24.11
CA VAL A 143 9.64 14.60 24.47
C VAL A 143 8.27 14.05 24.07
N VAL A 144 7.21 14.83 24.27
CA VAL A 144 5.84 14.48 23.87
C VAL A 144 5.76 14.26 22.35
N GLY A 145 6.34 15.17 21.55
CA GLY A 145 6.38 15.03 20.09
C GLY A 145 7.11 13.76 19.63
N LEU A 146 8.26 13.46 20.25
CA LEU A 146 9.02 12.25 19.91
C LEU A 146 8.25 10.96 20.23
N VAL A 147 7.53 10.90 21.36
CA VAL A 147 6.68 9.75 21.70
C VAL A 147 5.55 9.59 20.69
N ILE A 148 4.91 10.69 20.27
CA ILE A 148 3.84 10.65 19.25
C ILE A 148 4.38 10.10 17.92
N ILE A 149 5.54 10.61 17.48
CA ILE A 149 6.17 10.14 16.25
C ILE A 149 6.51 8.65 16.37
N ALA A 150 7.06 8.18 17.49
CA ALA A 150 7.39 6.78 17.69
C ALA A 150 6.15 5.86 17.60
N VAL A 151 5.04 6.24 18.24
CA VAL A 151 3.76 5.51 18.17
C VAL A 151 3.22 5.50 16.74
N ALA A 152 3.24 6.65 16.07
CA ALA A 152 2.78 6.78 14.69
C ALA A 152 3.60 5.91 13.72
N VAL A 153 4.93 5.90 13.87
CA VAL A 153 5.83 5.03 13.09
C VAL A 153 5.46 3.58 13.26
N LEU A 154 5.29 3.11 14.51
CA LEU A 154 4.92 1.72 14.79
C LEU A 154 3.59 1.33 14.11
N VAL A 155 2.55 2.15 14.29
CA VAL A 155 1.23 1.90 13.68
C VAL A 155 1.33 1.89 12.15
N LYS A 156 2.00 2.87 11.54
CA LYS A 156 2.13 2.99 10.09
C LYS A 156 3.00 1.89 9.47
N VAL A 157 4.06 1.44 10.14
CA VAL A 157 4.86 0.29 9.68
C VAL A 157 4.01 -0.97 9.63
N LEU A 158 3.32 -1.28 10.72
CA LEU A 158 2.49 -2.50 10.80
C LEU A 158 1.34 -2.45 9.79
N MET A 159 0.65 -1.31 9.71
CA MET A 159 -0.46 -1.10 8.78
C MET A 159 0.01 -1.13 7.33
N GLY A 160 1.06 -0.39 6.99
CA GLY A 160 1.57 -0.28 5.62
C GLY A 160 2.02 -1.64 5.07
N GLN A 161 2.77 -2.41 5.85
CA GLN A 161 3.20 -3.76 5.47
C GLN A 161 2.00 -4.70 5.31
N TYR A 162 1.04 -4.66 6.22
CA TYR A 162 -0.17 -5.48 6.16
C TYR A 162 -1.00 -5.14 4.91
N VAL A 163 -1.33 -3.87 4.69
CA VAL A 163 -2.15 -3.42 3.56
C VAL A 163 -1.47 -3.73 2.23
N LYS A 164 -0.16 -3.45 2.11
CA LYS A 164 0.63 -3.74 0.90
C LYS A 164 0.69 -5.24 0.60
N HIS A 165 0.90 -6.08 1.63
CA HIS A 165 0.92 -7.53 1.47
C HIS A 165 -0.44 -8.06 1.02
N ARG A 166 -1.52 -7.61 1.65
CA ARG A 166 -2.89 -7.97 1.26
C ARG A 166 -3.25 -7.46 -0.14
N GLY A 167 -2.79 -6.25 -0.50
CA GLY A 167 -2.97 -5.71 -1.84
C GLY A 167 -2.38 -6.61 -2.92
N LYS A 168 -1.15 -7.09 -2.71
CA LYS A 168 -0.50 -8.06 -3.61
C LYS A 168 -1.24 -9.39 -3.69
N GLN A 169 -1.76 -9.91 -2.56
CA GLN A 169 -2.54 -11.16 -2.55
C GLN A 169 -3.87 -11.04 -3.29
N LEU A 170 -4.49 -9.86 -3.23
CA LEU A 170 -5.79 -9.57 -3.84
C LEU A 170 -5.66 -8.97 -5.25
N ASN A 171 -4.43 -8.81 -5.77
CA ASN A 171 -4.15 -8.13 -7.04
C ASN A 171 -4.88 -6.77 -7.14
N SER A 172 -4.77 -5.94 -6.10
CA SER A 172 -5.38 -4.62 -6.04
C SER A 172 -4.31 -3.54 -5.94
N ASP A 173 -4.11 -2.79 -7.03
CA ASP A 173 -3.10 -1.74 -7.11
C ASP A 173 -3.42 -0.57 -6.19
N ALA A 174 -4.71 -0.28 -5.99
CA ALA A 174 -5.14 0.72 -5.02
C ALA A 174 -4.70 0.39 -3.59
N LEU A 175 -4.80 -0.89 -3.16
CA LEU A 175 -4.28 -1.33 -1.86
C LEU A 175 -2.75 -1.31 -1.81
N VAL A 176 -2.09 -1.69 -2.90
CA VAL A 176 -0.61 -1.66 -2.97
C VAL A 176 -0.12 -0.22 -2.88
N ALA A 177 -0.76 0.72 -3.59
CA ALA A 177 -0.44 2.14 -3.52
C ALA A 177 -0.67 2.70 -2.11
N SER A 178 -1.85 2.48 -1.51
CA SER A 178 -2.18 2.93 -0.15
C SER A 178 -1.24 2.34 0.92
N GLY A 179 -0.90 1.05 0.82
CA GLY A 179 0.05 0.41 1.73
C GLY A 179 1.50 0.90 1.53
N SER A 180 1.87 1.30 0.31
CA SER A 180 3.17 1.92 0.03
C SER A 180 3.25 3.32 0.59
N ASP A 181 2.20 4.13 0.46
CA ASP A 181 2.06 5.46 1.05
C ASP A 181 2.28 5.42 2.56
N ALA A 182 1.52 4.57 3.28
CA ALA A 182 1.69 4.38 4.72
C ALA A 182 3.12 3.93 5.10
N SER A 183 3.78 3.13 4.25
CA SER A 183 5.17 2.70 4.48
C SER A 183 6.16 3.84 4.28
N PHE A 184 5.95 4.70 3.30
CA PHE A 184 6.77 5.89 3.05
C PHE A 184 6.62 6.93 4.17
N ASP A 185 5.41 7.17 4.63
CA ASP A 185 5.15 8.02 5.79
C ASP A 185 5.84 7.51 7.05
N ALA A 186 5.80 6.17 7.27
CA ALA A 186 6.54 5.56 8.37
C ALA A 186 8.05 5.76 8.24
N LEU A 187 8.59 5.65 7.02
CA LEU A 187 10.02 5.86 6.75
C LEU A 187 10.43 7.31 6.98
N LEU A 188 9.64 8.28 6.50
CA LEU A 188 9.87 9.70 6.77
C LEU A 188 9.82 10.00 8.27
N SER A 189 8.79 9.56 8.96
CA SER A 189 8.63 9.78 10.41
C SER A 189 9.75 9.10 11.22
N ALA A 190 10.19 7.89 10.83
CA ALA A 190 11.34 7.21 11.44
C ALA A 190 12.65 7.97 11.22
N SER A 191 12.83 8.58 10.04
CA SER A 191 14.00 9.39 9.74
C SER A 191 14.05 10.67 10.60
N VAL A 192 12.90 11.31 10.82
CA VAL A 192 12.78 12.47 11.72
C VAL A 192 13.13 12.04 13.15
N LEU A 193 12.61 10.91 13.63
CA LEU A 193 12.91 10.39 14.96
C LEU A 193 14.41 10.09 15.13
N ALA A 194 15.03 9.43 14.14
CA ALA A 194 16.47 9.14 14.16
C ALA A 194 17.29 10.44 14.13
N SER A 195 16.92 11.42 13.28
CA SER A 195 17.58 12.73 13.22
C SER A 195 17.46 13.50 14.53
N ALA A 196 16.30 13.44 15.19
CA ALA A 196 16.09 14.04 16.49
C ALA A 196 17.00 13.45 17.58
N LEU A 197 17.15 12.12 17.61
CA LEU A 197 18.05 11.43 18.56
C LEU A 197 19.51 11.78 18.30
N ILE A 198 19.93 11.91 17.05
CA ILE A 198 21.29 12.35 16.67
C ILE A 198 21.49 13.81 17.09
N PHE A 199 20.53 14.68 16.79
CA PHE A 199 20.60 16.10 17.14
C PHE A 199 20.73 16.31 18.66
N LEU A 200 19.98 15.58 19.47
CA LEU A 200 20.05 15.66 20.93
C LEU A 200 21.44 15.26 21.49
N ARG A 201 22.19 14.44 20.75
CA ARG A 201 23.56 14.01 21.15
C ARG A 201 24.67 14.83 20.55
N THR A 202 24.54 15.26 19.30
CA THR A 202 25.61 15.85 18.50
C THR A 202 25.43 17.33 18.14
N GLY A 203 24.18 17.83 18.27
CA GLY A 203 23.79 19.16 17.79
C GLY A 203 23.67 19.29 16.26
N ILE A 204 23.85 18.18 15.51
CA ILE A 204 23.78 18.16 14.04
C ILE A 204 22.41 17.70 13.59
N SER A 205 21.70 18.55 12.83
CA SER A 205 20.42 18.18 12.23
C SER A 205 20.63 17.52 10.87
N LEU A 206 20.19 16.26 10.72
CA LEU A 206 20.26 15.51 9.47
C LEU A 206 18.87 15.40 8.79
N GLU A 207 17.83 15.92 9.42
CA GLU A 207 16.43 15.76 9.00
C GLU A 207 16.21 16.17 7.54
N ALA A 208 16.68 17.36 7.13
CA ALA A 208 16.49 17.86 5.78
C ALA A 208 17.18 16.99 4.70
N TYR A 209 18.39 16.51 4.99
CA TYR A 209 19.16 15.70 4.03
C TYR A 209 18.54 14.31 3.84
N VAL A 210 18.23 13.64 4.94
CA VAL A 210 17.59 12.31 4.90
C VAL A 210 16.18 12.41 4.33
N GLY A 211 15.42 13.43 4.73
CA GLY A 211 14.09 13.72 4.18
C GLY A 211 14.12 13.92 2.66
N THR A 212 15.09 14.69 2.14
CA THR A 212 15.26 14.86 0.68
C THR A 212 15.51 13.54 -0.03
N LEU A 213 16.43 12.69 0.49
CA LEU A 213 16.72 11.39 -0.11
C LEU A 213 15.49 10.49 -0.15
N ILE A 214 14.76 10.42 0.96
CA ILE A 214 13.54 9.59 1.06
C ILE A 214 12.46 10.14 0.13
N SER A 215 12.26 11.46 0.07
CA SER A 215 11.26 12.08 -0.80
C SER A 215 11.54 11.79 -2.29
N VAL A 216 12.79 11.78 -2.72
CA VAL A 216 13.16 11.35 -4.09
C VAL A 216 12.75 9.89 -4.35
N MET A 217 12.96 9.00 -3.37
CA MET A 217 12.52 7.60 -3.49
C MET A 217 11.00 7.49 -3.58
N ILE A 218 10.25 8.29 -2.81
CA ILE A 218 8.78 8.32 -2.85
C ILE A 218 8.28 8.80 -4.21
N VAL A 219 8.83 9.92 -4.72
CA VAL A 219 8.50 10.45 -6.06
C VAL A 219 8.73 9.41 -7.14
N ARG A 220 9.89 8.73 -7.10
CA ARG A 220 10.19 7.65 -8.06
C ARG A 220 9.18 6.51 -7.96
N SER A 221 8.84 6.08 -6.74
CA SER A 221 7.86 5.01 -6.53
C SER A 221 6.45 5.41 -6.95
N GLY A 222 6.01 6.63 -6.58
CA GLY A 222 4.71 7.17 -6.98
C GLY A 222 4.57 7.31 -8.50
N TYR A 223 5.63 7.80 -9.17
CA TYR A 223 5.67 7.85 -10.63
C TYR A 223 5.55 6.45 -11.26
N GLY A 224 6.28 5.46 -10.72
CA GLY A 224 6.18 4.06 -11.17
C GLY A 224 4.76 3.53 -11.03
N MET A 225 4.12 3.73 -9.86
CA MET A 225 2.73 3.29 -9.64
C MET A 225 1.74 3.94 -10.61
N VAL A 226 1.91 5.23 -10.93
CA VAL A 226 1.08 5.92 -11.95
C VAL A 226 1.28 5.30 -13.32
N CYS A 227 2.53 5.09 -13.74
CA CYS A 227 2.83 4.47 -15.04
C CYS A 227 2.28 3.04 -15.14
N ASP A 228 2.50 2.22 -14.11
CA ASP A 228 2.01 0.84 -14.09
C ASP A 228 0.48 0.77 -14.21
N THR A 229 -0.24 1.64 -13.48
CA THR A 229 -1.70 1.70 -13.56
C THR A 229 -2.19 2.23 -14.90
N LEU A 230 -1.50 3.22 -15.50
CA LEU A 230 -1.81 3.69 -16.85
C LEU A 230 -1.60 2.60 -17.89
N ASP A 231 -0.52 1.82 -17.79
CA ASP A 231 -0.25 0.68 -18.66
C ASP A 231 -1.38 -0.36 -18.60
N GLU A 232 -1.96 -0.60 -17.42
CA GLU A 232 -3.11 -1.50 -17.25
C GLU A 232 -4.40 -0.93 -17.85
N ILE A 233 -4.64 0.38 -17.73
CA ILE A 233 -5.78 1.06 -18.37
C ILE A 233 -5.67 1.00 -19.90
N LEU A 234 -4.46 1.22 -20.44
CA LEU A 234 -4.18 1.20 -21.87
C LEU A 234 -4.13 -0.19 -22.48
N GLY A 235 -3.99 -1.21 -21.63
CA GLY A 235 -3.87 -2.61 -22.05
C GLY A 235 -2.42 -3.01 -22.31
N LYS A 236 -1.70 -3.35 -21.25
CA LYS A 236 -0.33 -3.86 -21.33
C LYS A 236 -0.27 -5.14 -22.16
N ARG A 237 0.74 -5.23 -23.02
CA ARG A 237 0.96 -6.45 -23.82
C ARG A 237 1.12 -7.65 -22.89
N PRO A 238 0.37 -8.75 -23.11
CA PRO A 238 0.51 -9.97 -22.33
C PRO A 238 1.95 -10.52 -22.39
N ASP A 239 2.35 -11.26 -21.36
CA ASP A 239 3.63 -11.94 -21.33
C ASP A 239 3.79 -12.82 -22.59
N THR A 240 4.91 -12.64 -23.29
CA THR A 240 5.22 -13.37 -24.51
C THR A 240 5.25 -14.89 -24.31
N GLU A 241 5.61 -15.36 -23.12
CA GLU A 241 5.59 -16.79 -22.78
C GLU A 241 4.16 -17.32 -22.65
N LEU A 242 3.28 -16.55 -22.00
CA LEU A 242 1.85 -16.87 -21.90
C LEU A 242 1.20 -16.92 -23.28
N VAL A 243 1.44 -15.90 -24.11
CA VAL A 243 0.93 -15.84 -25.50
C VAL A 243 1.41 -17.06 -26.31
N ARG A 244 2.68 -17.44 -26.15
CA ARG A 244 3.23 -18.63 -26.83
C ARG A 244 2.58 -19.93 -26.36
N LYS A 245 2.33 -20.08 -25.04
CA LYS A 245 1.62 -21.25 -24.48
C LYS A 245 0.17 -21.32 -24.97
N ILE A 246 -0.55 -20.20 -24.95
CA ILE A 246 -1.93 -20.14 -25.48
C ILE A 246 -1.94 -20.48 -26.97
N ARG A 247 -1.02 -19.91 -27.75
CA ARG A 247 -0.91 -20.21 -29.18
C ARG A 247 -0.61 -21.68 -29.44
N ALA A 248 0.30 -22.30 -28.67
CA ALA A 248 0.60 -23.74 -28.80
C ALA A 248 -0.64 -24.58 -28.51
N LEU A 249 -1.40 -24.29 -27.45
CA LEU A 249 -2.65 -25.00 -27.11
C LEU A 249 -3.71 -24.86 -28.22
N ILE A 250 -3.87 -23.66 -28.79
CA ILE A 250 -4.83 -23.42 -29.87
C ILE A 250 -4.42 -24.19 -31.14
N MET A 251 -3.12 -24.28 -31.45
CA MET A 251 -2.61 -24.97 -32.62
C MET A 251 -2.65 -26.50 -32.49
N GLU A 252 -2.89 -27.06 -31.30
CA GLU A 252 -3.16 -28.48 -31.09
C GLU A 252 -4.53 -28.91 -31.63
N GLU A 253 -5.47 -27.97 -31.78
CA GLU A 253 -6.79 -28.25 -32.36
C GLU A 253 -6.69 -28.40 -33.89
N GLN A 254 -7.14 -29.55 -34.43
CA GLN A 254 -7.03 -29.88 -35.84
C GLN A 254 -7.75 -28.93 -36.80
N VAL A 255 -8.65 -28.10 -36.31
CA VAL A 255 -9.45 -27.14 -37.10
C VAL A 255 -8.75 -25.80 -37.28
N VAL A 256 -7.72 -25.51 -36.45
CA VAL A 256 -7.02 -24.20 -36.46
C VAL A 256 -5.83 -24.24 -37.41
N ILE A 257 -5.91 -23.45 -38.50
CA ILE A 257 -4.88 -23.39 -39.55
C ILE A 257 -3.86 -22.29 -39.23
N GLY A 258 -4.14 -21.36 -38.32
CA GLY A 258 -3.23 -20.28 -37.89
C GLY A 258 -3.79 -19.51 -36.71
N ALA A 259 -2.91 -19.04 -35.79
CA ALA A 259 -3.23 -18.23 -34.64
C ALA A 259 -2.15 -17.17 -34.37
#